data_f118699fe77873017e75a05a24ba7ffb
#
_entry.id   f118699fe77873017e75a05a24ba7ffb
#
_cell.length_a   1.000
_cell.length_b   1.000
_cell.length_c   1.000
_cell.angle_alpha   90.00
_cell.angle_beta   90.00
_cell.angle_gamma   90.00
#
_symmetry.space_group_name_H-M   'P 1'
#
loop_
_entity.id
_entity.type
_entity.pdbx_description
1 polymer ?
#
loop_
_entity_poly.entity_id
_entity_poly.type
_entity_poly.pdbx_seq_one_letter_code
_entity_poly.pdbx_strand_id
1 'polypeptide(L)'
;MECASCAIKQLIYQYAHYLDGGDLAAVAGLFSRGKIIAAGGDGDTTTEGAEAVAALYASFTRLYPDDGTPHTLHLTGNIVVTVEDDGAAAGAQSSAVVFQAVDGFPLQPIIGVRYEDRFRKAPQGWYFTERRIDTRLVGDLSKHLLRSV
;
A
#
# COMPACT_ATOMS: atom_id res chain seq x y z
N MET A 1 18.63 2.08 20.77
CA MET A 1 18.01 0.76 20.40
C MET A 1 16.83 1.02 19.47
N GLU A 2 16.83 0.43 18.34
CA GLU A 2 15.76 0.59 17.37
C GLU A 2 14.52 -0.21 17.79
N CYS A 3 13.36 0.42 17.75
CA CYS A 3 12.07 -0.26 17.95
C CYS A 3 11.63 -0.91 16.63
N ALA A 4 11.74 -2.23 16.52
CA ALA A 4 11.34 -2.95 15.30
C ALA A 4 9.88 -2.67 14.90
N SER A 5 8.97 -2.69 15.87
CA SER A 5 7.56 -2.37 15.60
C SER A 5 7.38 -0.94 15.10
N CYS A 6 8.15 0.02 15.63
CA CYS A 6 8.10 1.40 15.17
C CYS A 6 8.61 1.54 13.73
N ALA A 7 9.72 0.89 13.41
CA ALA A 7 10.30 0.90 12.07
C ALA A 7 9.33 0.28 11.03
N ILE A 8 8.68 -0.81 11.38
CA ILE A 8 7.70 -1.49 10.52
C ILE A 8 6.47 -0.61 10.30
N LYS A 9 5.94 0.00 11.35
CA LYS A 9 4.82 0.94 11.21
C LYS A 9 5.18 2.14 10.33
N GLN A 10 6.42 2.62 10.44
CA GLN A 10 6.92 3.70 9.58
C GLN A 10 6.84 3.32 8.10
N LEU A 11 7.25 2.09 7.74
CA LEU A 11 7.14 1.60 6.36
C LEU A 11 5.69 1.53 5.88
N ILE A 12 4.79 1.05 6.73
CA ILE A 12 3.36 0.95 6.42
C ILE A 12 2.78 2.35 6.14
N TYR A 13 3.11 3.34 6.97
CA TYR A 13 2.65 4.71 6.79
C TYR A 13 3.29 5.38 5.57
N GLN A 14 4.56 5.12 5.28
CA GLN A 14 5.23 5.65 4.09
C GLN A 14 4.54 5.22 2.80
N TYR A 15 4.07 3.98 2.72
CA TYR A 15 3.29 3.51 1.58
C TYR A 15 2.08 4.40 1.31
N ALA A 16 1.32 4.71 2.35
CA ALA A 16 0.14 5.58 2.24
C ALA A 16 0.52 7.00 1.81
N HIS A 17 1.54 7.58 2.44
CA HIS A 17 2.00 8.93 2.11
C HIS A 17 2.50 9.05 0.67
N TYR A 18 3.29 8.09 0.20
CA TYR A 18 3.79 8.11 -1.18
C TYR A 18 2.65 7.98 -2.19
N LEU A 19 1.72 7.08 -1.93
CA LEU A 19 0.59 6.86 -2.83
C LEU A 19 -0.31 8.10 -2.91
N ASP A 20 -0.66 8.68 -1.76
CA ASP A 20 -1.47 9.90 -1.70
C ASP A 20 -0.74 11.11 -2.29
N GLY A 21 0.58 11.12 -2.25
CA GLY A 21 1.41 12.15 -2.89
C GLY A 21 1.61 11.94 -4.39
N GLY A 22 1.12 10.85 -4.95
CA GLY A 22 1.31 10.53 -6.37
C GLY A 22 2.73 10.07 -6.71
N ASP A 23 3.56 9.78 -5.71
CA ASP A 23 4.94 9.32 -5.90
C ASP A 23 4.97 7.79 -6.07
N LEU A 24 4.56 7.34 -7.24
CA LEU A 24 4.47 5.90 -7.54
C LEU A 24 5.86 5.25 -7.59
N ALA A 25 6.90 5.99 -7.92
CA ALA A 25 8.27 5.49 -7.87
C ALA A 25 8.71 5.18 -6.44
N ALA A 26 8.36 6.04 -5.48
CA ALA A 26 8.65 5.79 -4.07
C ALA A 26 7.84 4.62 -3.51
N VAL A 27 6.57 4.48 -3.90
CA VAL A 27 5.77 3.28 -3.57
C VAL A 27 6.50 2.02 -4.06
N ALA A 28 6.89 2.00 -5.33
CA ALA A 28 7.59 0.87 -5.92
C ALA A 28 8.94 0.57 -5.24
N GLY A 29 9.65 1.62 -4.83
CA GLY A 29 10.92 1.49 -4.11
C GLY A 29 10.82 0.73 -2.80
N LEU A 30 9.66 0.79 -2.13
CA LEU A 30 9.41 -0.01 -0.93
C LEU A 30 9.43 -1.52 -1.21
N PHE A 31 9.20 -1.92 -2.45
CA PHE A 31 9.13 -3.32 -2.88
C PHE A 31 10.30 -3.72 -3.78
N SER A 32 11.43 -3.00 -3.73
CA SER A 32 12.61 -3.35 -4.52
C SER A 32 13.14 -4.76 -4.23
N ARG A 33 12.85 -5.28 -3.03
CA ARG A 33 13.20 -6.63 -2.58
C ARG A 33 11.96 -7.43 -2.19
N GLY A 34 10.80 -7.05 -2.69
CA GLY A 34 9.53 -7.62 -2.28
C GLY A 34 8.51 -7.71 -3.40
N LYS A 35 7.29 -8.07 -3.02
CA LYS A 35 6.19 -8.28 -3.95
C LYS A 35 4.86 -7.78 -3.38
N ILE A 36 3.96 -7.45 -4.30
CA ILE A 36 2.56 -7.17 -4.02
C ILE A 36 1.75 -8.39 -4.46
N ILE A 37 0.89 -8.87 -3.58
CA ILE A 37 -0.10 -9.89 -3.91
C ILE A 37 -1.48 -9.26 -3.80
N ALA A 38 -2.20 -9.21 -4.91
CA ALA A 38 -3.59 -8.79 -4.93
C ALA A 38 -4.48 -10.03 -4.82
N ALA A 39 -5.23 -10.13 -3.72
CA ALA A 39 -6.18 -11.22 -3.52
C ALA A 39 -7.35 -11.07 -4.51
N GLY A 40 -7.70 -12.13 -5.21
CA GLY A 40 -8.78 -12.13 -6.19
C GLY A 40 -9.65 -13.36 -6.12
N GLY A 41 -10.91 -13.22 -6.57
CA GLY A 41 -11.88 -14.32 -6.62
C GLY A 41 -11.47 -15.47 -7.55
N ASP A 42 -10.75 -15.16 -8.63
CA ASP A 42 -10.24 -16.12 -9.61
C ASP A 42 -8.78 -16.53 -9.34
N GLY A 43 -8.25 -16.18 -8.17
CA GLY A 43 -6.88 -16.43 -7.78
C GLY A 43 -6.11 -15.13 -7.53
N ASP A 44 -5.00 -15.27 -6.84
CA ASP A 44 -4.14 -14.15 -6.48
C ASP A 44 -3.27 -13.73 -7.66
N THR A 45 -3.01 -12.43 -7.78
CA THR A 45 -2.08 -11.87 -8.75
C THR A 45 -0.85 -11.37 -8.01
N THR A 46 0.33 -11.77 -8.45
CA THR A 46 1.61 -11.39 -7.83
C THR A 46 2.43 -10.49 -8.76
N THR A 47 2.95 -9.40 -8.20
CA THR A 47 3.81 -8.46 -8.90
C THR A 47 5.07 -8.25 -8.06
N GLU A 48 6.24 -8.53 -8.63
CA GLU A 48 7.51 -8.58 -7.88
C GLU A 48 8.53 -7.58 -8.43
N GLY A 49 9.17 -6.87 -7.50
CA GLY A 49 10.25 -5.92 -7.78
C GLY A 49 9.77 -4.52 -8.12
N ALA A 50 10.67 -3.55 -7.97
CA ALA A 50 10.32 -2.13 -8.11
C ALA A 50 9.78 -1.77 -9.50
N GLU A 51 10.39 -2.26 -10.57
CA GLU A 51 9.97 -1.93 -11.94
C GLU A 51 8.54 -2.43 -12.21
N ALA A 52 8.26 -3.68 -11.88
CA ALA A 52 6.93 -4.27 -12.09
C ALA A 52 5.88 -3.61 -11.20
N VAL A 53 6.22 -3.30 -9.94
CA VAL A 53 5.30 -2.62 -9.02
C VAL A 53 5.01 -1.19 -9.50
N ALA A 54 6.01 -0.46 -9.99
CA ALA A 54 5.80 0.87 -10.57
C ALA A 54 4.83 0.81 -11.75
N ALA A 55 5.02 -0.14 -12.67
CA ALA A 55 4.14 -0.34 -13.81
C ALA A 55 2.72 -0.70 -13.38
N LEU A 56 2.56 -1.55 -12.36
CA LEU A 56 1.27 -1.92 -11.81
C LEU A 56 0.51 -0.69 -11.31
N TYR A 57 1.12 0.11 -10.45
CA TYR A 57 0.44 1.29 -9.88
C TYR A 57 0.14 2.34 -10.94
N ALA A 58 1.05 2.57 -11.89
CA ALA A 58 0.81 3.48 -13.01
C ALA A 58 -0.38 3.04 -13.87
N SER A 59 -0.60 1.73 -13.99
CA SER A 59 -1.72 1.18 -14.78
C SER A 59 -3.09 1.33 -14.10
N PHE A 60 -3.11 1.48 -12.78
CA PHE A 60 -4.35 1.58 -12.00
C PHE A 60 -4.66 2.98 -11.51
N THR A 61 -3.66 3.75 -11.08
CA THR A 61 -3.86 4.96 -10.30
C THR A 61 -4.06 6.16 -11.19
N ARG A 62 -5.18 6.85 -11.01
CA ARG A 62 -5.44 8.11 -11.69
C ARG A 62 -4.74 9.24 -10.94
N LEU A 63 -3.81 9.90 -11.61
CA LEU A 63 -3.16 11.11 -11.10
C LEU A 63 -3.77 12.32 -11.81
N TYR A 64 -4.13 13.34 -11.03
CA TYR A 64 -4.78 14.54 -11.57
C TYR A 64 -3.73 15.59 -11.92
N PRO A 65 -3.87 16.27 -13.07
CA PRO A 65 -2.83 17.17 -13.57
C PRO A 65 -2.67 18.48 -12.77
N ASP A 66 -3.64 18.83 -11.91
CA ASP A 66 -3.56 20.04 -11.11
C ASP A 66 -2.42 20.01 -10.08
N ASP A 67 -2.23 18.86 -9.41
CA ASP A 67 -1.18 18.70 -8.40
C ASP A 67 -0.38 17.38 -8.55
N GLY A 68 -0.74 16.53 -9.50
CA GLY A 68 -0.05 15.26 -9.73
C GLY A 68 -0.40 14.17 -8.74
N THR A 69 -1.41 14.37 -7.89
CA THR A 69 -1.85 13.39 -6.89
C THR A 69 -3.16 12.72 -7.29
N PRO A 70 -3.52 11.57 -6.67
CA PRO A 70 -4.82 10.94 -6.92
C PRO A 70 -5.98 11.61 -6.16
N HIS A 71 -5.75 12.69 -5.43
CA HIS A 71 -6.74 13.35 -4.58
C HIS A 71 -7.33 12.40 -3.53
N THR A 72 -6.49 11.54 -2.97
CA THR A 72 -6.88 10.54 -1.97
C THR A 72 -6.22 10.78 -0.63
N LEU A 73 -6.82 10.19 0.40
CA LEU A 73 -6.25 10.08 1.73
C LEU A 73 -6.41 8.64 2.18
N HIS A 74 -5.31 7.92 2.32
CA HIS A 74 -5.28 6.60 2.95
C HIS A 74 -5.19 6.78 4.45
N LEU A 75 -6.17 6.26 5.17
CA LEU A 75 -6.10 6.19 6.62
C LEU A 75 -5.87 4.73 7.01
N THR A 76 -4.66 4.43 7.48
CA THR A 76 -4.23 3.08 7.86
C THR A 76 -4.24 2.95 9.37
N GLY A 77 -4.83 1.87 9.85
CA GLY A 77 -4.94 1.62 11.28
C GLY A 77 -5.09 0.15 11.61
N ASN A 78 -5.44 -0.13 12.87
CA ASN A 78 -5.58 -1.49 13.39
C ASN A 78 -4.32 -2.33 13.13
N ILE A 79 -3.14 -1.72 13.32
CA ILE A 79 -1.87 -2.36 13.00
C ILE A 79 -1.45 -3.26 14.15
N VAL A 80 -1.26 -4.55 13.85
CA VAL A 80 -0.67 -5.53 14.76
C VAL A 80 0.63 -6.03 14.15
N VAL A 81 1.73 -5.81 14.83
CA VAL A 81 3.06 -6.25 14.39
C VAL A 81 3.51 -7.43 15.25
N THR A 82 3.98 -8.47 14.59
CA THR A 82 4.58 -9.65 15.25
C THR A 82 6.00 -9.81 14.74
N VAL A 83 6.99 -9.59 15.62
CA VAL A 83 8.40 -9.79 15.30
C VAL A 83 8.77 -11.24 15.68
N GLU A 84 9.46 -11.93 14.78
CA GLU A 84 9.89 -13.30 15.03
C GLU A 84 11.00 -13.35 16.10
N ASP A 85 11.17 -14.51 16.75
CA ASP A 85 12.04 -14.69 17.91
C ASP A 85 13.51 -14.33 17.62
N ASP A 86 13.98 -14.53 16.38
CA ASP A 86 15.34 -14.17 15.97
C ASP A 86 15.54 -12.67 15.70
N GLY A 87 14.47 -11.89 15.71
CA GLY A 87 14.49 -10.46 15.42
C GLY A 87 14.83 -10.09 13.98
N ALA A 88 14.87 -11.07 13.06
CA ALA A 88 15.29 -10.88 11.67
C ALA A 88 14.10 -10.80 10.68
N ALA A 89 12.93 -11.23 11.10
CA ALA A 89 11.72 -11.22 10.29
C ALA A 89 10.53 -10.78 11.13
N ALA A 90 9.51 -10.25 10.46
CA ALA A 90 8.28 -9.82 11.11
C ALA A 90 7.10 -9.91 10.15
N GLY A 91 5.91 -9.96 10.71
CA GLY A 91 4.66 -9.81 9.99
C GLY A 91 3.84 -8.67 10.57
N ALA A 92 2.91 -8.15 9.79
CA ALA A 92 1.94 -7.18 10.28
C ALA A 92 0.60 -7.38 9.59
N GLN A 93 -0.45 -7.15 10.35
CA GLN A 93 -1.82 -7.04 9.83
C GLN A 93 -2.28 -5.62 10.04
N SER A 94 -2.99 -5.07 9.06
CA SER A 94 -3.56 -3.73 9.17
C SER A 94 -4.77 -3.57 8.27
N SER A 95 -5.48 -2.47 8.45
CA SER A 95 -6.60 -2.09 7.59
C SER A 95 -6.41 -0.66 7.14
N ALA A 96 -6.95 -0.33 5.96
CA ALA A 96 -6.96 1.04 5.48
C ALA A 96 -8.30 1.37 4.84
N VAL A 97 -8.70 2.62 5.01
CA VAL A 97 -9.80 3.22 4.26
C VAL A 97 -9.21 4.33 3.41
N VAL A 98 -9.59 4.36 2.15
CA VAL A 98 -9.19 5.43 1.23
C VAL A 98 -10.36 6.37 1.06
N PHE A 99 -10.12 7.65 1.33
CA PHE A 99 -11.07 8.74 1.08
C PHE A 99 -10.64 9.48 -0.18
N GLN A 100 -11.60 10.02 -0.91
CA GLN A 100 -11.31 10.84 -2.09
C GLN A 100 -12.31 11.98 -2.19
N ALA A 101 -11.84 13.11 -2.72
CA ALA A 101 -12.68 14.23 -3.12
C ALA A 101 -12.10 14.86 -4.38
N VAL A 102 -12.94 15.06 -5.39
CA VAL A 102 -12.62 15.81 -6.62
C VAL A 102 -13.85 16.65 -7.00
N ASP A 103 -13.72 17.50 -8.00
CA ASP A 103 -14.86 18.31 -8.48
C ASP A 103 -16.02 17.42 -8.88
N GLY A 104 -17.21 17.71 -8.33
CA GLY A 104 -18.40 16.92 -8.57
C GLY A 104 -18.44 15.57 -7.86
N PHE A 105 -17.46 15.30 -6.98
CA PHE A 105 -17.36 14.06 -6.22
C PHE A 105 -17.01 14.42 -4.77
N PRO A 106 -17.99 14.62 -3.89
CA PRO A 106 -17.75 15.08 -2.52
C PRO A 106 -16.94 14.05 -1.72
N LEU A 107 -16.26 14.55 -0.69
CA LEU A 107 -15.45 13.71 0.20
C LEU A 107 -16.23 12.48 0.66
N GLN A 108 -15.68 11.31 0.39
CA GLN A 108 -16.30 10.05 0.72
C GLN A 108 -15.28 8.92 0.79
N PRO A 109 -15.54 7.86 1.59
CA PRO A 109 -14.75 6.65 1.51
C PRO A 109 -15.05 5.92 0.19
N ILE A 110 -14.00 5.46 -0.49
CA ILE A 110 -14.15 4.79 -1.78
C ILE A 110 -13.77 3.30 -1.73
N ILE A 111 -12.92 2.90 -0.78
CA ILE A 111 -12.49 1.50 -0.66
C ILE A 111 -11.99 1.23 0.76
N GLY A 112 -12.26 0.04 1.25
CA GLY A 112 -11.69 -0.49 2.48
C GLY A 112 -10.92 -1.77 2.19
N VAL A 113 -9.67 -1.84 2.66
CA VAL A 113 -8.77 -2.96 2.39
C VAL A 113 -8.18 -3.51 3.67
N ARG A 114 -7.77 -4.77 3.62
CA ARG A 114 -6.90 -5.37 4.63
C ARG A 114 -5.56 -5.69 4.01
N TYR A 115 -4.51 -5.46 4.80
CA TYR A 115 -3.15 -5.80 4.44
C TYR A 115 -2.63 -6.91 5.34
N GLU A 116 -1.94 -7.86 4.73
CA GLU A 116 -1.06 -8.81 5.42
C GLU A 116 0.34 -8.60 4.87
N ASP A 117 1.24 -8.15 5.72
CA ASP A 117 2.59 -7.75 5.34
C ASP A 117 3.65 -8.66 5.95
N ARG A 118 4.73 -8.83 5.22
CA ARG A 118 5.94 -9.49 5.72
C ARG A 118 7.15 -8.62 5.48
N PHE A 119 8.08 -8.70 6.44
CA PHE A 119 9.27 -7.86 6.47
C PHE A 119 10.48 -8.69 6.83
N ARG A 120 11.66 -8.23 6.39
CA ARG A 120 12.94 -8.72 6.86
C ARG A 120 13.83 -7.55 7.25
N LYS A 121 14.80 -7.84 8.13
CA LYS A 121 15.78 -6.87 8.57
C LYS A 121 17.09 -7.07 7.81
N ALA A 122 17.60 -5.98 7.24
CA ALA A 122 18.93 -5.89 6.64
C ALA A 122 19.80 -4.93 7.45
N PRO A 123 21.12 -4.84 7.20
CA PRO A 123 21.97 -3.90 7.91
C PRO A 123 21.49 -2.44 7.84
N GLN A 124 20.88 -2.04 6.75
CA GLN A 124 20.34 -0.69 6.54
C GLN A 124 18.94 -0.48 7.11
N GLY A 125 18.29 -1.51 7.63
CA GLY A 125 16.97 -1.41 8.24
C GLY A 125 15.97 -2.46 7.74
N TRP A 126 14.74 -2.33 8.19
CA TRP A 126 13.64 -3.20 7.79
C TRP A 126 13.15 -2.87 6.37
N TYR A 127 12.67 -3.88 5.65
CA TYR A 127 12.10 -3.72 4.32
C TYR A 127 10.94 -4.70 4.09
N PHE A 128 10.01 -4.33 3.20
CA PHE A 128 8.93 -5.23 2.77
C PHE A 128 9.51 -6.39 1.96
N THR A 129 9.09 -7.62 2.29
CA THR A 129 9.24 -8.77 1.40
C THR A 129 7.93 -9.12 0.71
N GLU A 130 6.80 -8.73 1.31
CA GLU A 130 5.49 -9.03 0.75
C GLU A 130 4.43 -8.10 1.33
N ARG A 131 3.53 -7.62 0.48
CA ARG A 131 2.26 -7.02 0.90
C ARG A 131 1.13 -7.73 0.18
N ARG A 132 0.25 -8.38 0.95
CA ARG A 132 -0.99 -8.93 0.44
C ARG A 132 -2.11 -7.91 0.65
N ILE A 133 -2.79 -7.56 -0.44
CA ILE A 133 -3.90 -6.60 -0.43
C ILE A 133 -5.19 -7.35 -0.68
N ASP A 134 -6.08 -7.31 0.29
CA ASP A 134 -7.41 -7.92 0.21
C ASP A 134 -8.46 -6.82 0.27
N THR A 135 -9.12 -6.58 -0.86
CA THR A 135 -10.19 -5.59 -0.98
C THR A 135 -11.45 -6.13 -0.33
N ARG A 136 -11.92 -5.47 0.71
CA ARG A 136 -13.07 -5.93 1.51
C ARG A 136 -14.33 -5.14 1.26
N LEU A 137 -14.21 -3.83 1.14
CA LEU A 137 -15.35 -2.92 1.00
C LEU A 137 -15.09 -2.04 -0.21
N VAL A 138 -16.04 -1.97 -1.12
CA VAL A 138 -15.90 -1.22 -2.36
C VAL A 138 -17.00 -0.17 -2.46
N GLY A 139 -16.60 1.08 -2.60
CA GLY A 139 -17.47 2.20 -2.90
C GLY A 139 -17.36 2.60 -4.37
N ASP A 140 -17.36 3.89 -4.64
CA ASP A 140 -17.20 4.41 -6.00
C ASP A 140 -15.74 4.67 -6.31
N LEU A 141 -15.12 3.81 -7.10
CA LEU A 141 -13.72 3.89 -7.51
C LEU A 141 -13.51 4.62 -8.84
N SER A 142 -14.57 5.15 -9.45
CA SER A 142 -14.54 5.70 -10.82
C SER A 142 -13.62 6.92 -10.96
N LYS A 143 -13.32 7.63 -9.88
CA LYS A 143 -12.45 8.81 -9.87
C LYS A 143 -11.01 8.50 -9.45
N HIS A 144 -10.76 7.31 -8.90
CA HIS A 144 -9.44 6.88 -8.43
C HIS A 144 -8.76 5.93 -9.39
N LEU A 145 -9.47 4.98 -9.95
CA LEU A 145 -8.90 3.93 -10.77
C LEU A 145 -9.09 4.21 -12.27
N LEU A 146 -8.06 3.87 -13.03
CA LEU A 146 -8.07 3.96 -14.50
C LEU A 146 -8.76 2.75 -15.13
N ARG A 147 -8.90 1.65 -14.37
CA ARG A 147 -9.55 0.41 -14.82
C ARG A 147 -10.27 -0.27 -13.67
N SER A 148 -11.22 -1.14 -13.98
CA SER A 148 -11.94 -1.93 -12.98
C SER A 148 -11.03 -2.90 -12.26
N VAL A 149 -11.34 -3.15 -11.03
CA VAL A 149 -10.70 -4.17 -10.20
C VAL A 149 -11.54 -5.46 -10.18
#